data_119b6620f9ca6f59de567e5ada8fcdfa
#
_entry.id   119b6620f9ca6f59de567e5ada8fcdfa
#
_cell.length_a   1.000
_cell.length_b   1.000
_cell.length_c   1.000
_cell.angle_alpha   90.00
_cell.angle_beta   90.00
_cell.angle_gamma   90.00
#
_symmetry.space_group_name_H-M   'P 1'
#
loop_
_entity.id
_entity.type
_entity.pdbx_description
1 polymer ?
#
loop_
_entity_poly.entity_id
_entity_poly.type
_entity_poly.pdbx_seq_one_letter_code
_entity_poly.pdbx_strand_id
1 'polypeptide(L)'
;MIETTEMGALFKKIRLSKKLALKDVAGDYLSISFLSKFERGESEISLSRFLLLLENLDVSIEEFYGILSKEKTTYTELLLERVSKAYYQNNILALKKYLKEENKKYHDSNKKLFLYNTIMIESFLSTITEEDVDDDKIKIITDYLFDIEQWGKRELIILGNSMPAISSETLMYLSKKSFTEQLFLEIMNQI
;
A
#
# COMPACT_ATOMS: atom_id res chain seq x y z
N MET A 1 -6.91 -8.19 7.60
CA MET A 1 -7.46 -7.25 8.59
C MET A 1 -6.49 -7.26 9.76
N ILE A 2 -6.15 -6.10 10.35
CA ILE A 2 -5.31 -6.05 11.56
C ILE A 2 -6.23 -6.35 12.74
N GLU A 3 -5.86 -7.33 13.56
CA GLU A 3 -6.64 -7.72 14.73
C GLU A 3 -6.12 -7.01 15.99
N THR A 4 -7.02 -6.73 16.93
CA THR A 4 -6.66 -6.11 18.21
C THR A 4 -5.62 -6.94 18.97
N THR A 5 -5.69 -8.26 18.85
CA THR A 5 -4.72 -9.22 19.41
C THR A 5 -3.31 -9.01 18.88
N GLU A 6 -3.16 -8.79 17.57
CA GLU A 6 -1.87 -8.52 16.92
C GLU A 6 -1.28 -7.17 17.40
N MET A 7 -2.12 -6.13 17.46
CA MET A 7 -1.72 -4.81 17.93
C MET A 7 -1.26 -4.83 19.40
N GLY A 8 -2.05 -5.44 20.26
CA GLY A 8 -1.73 -5.56 21.71
C GLY A 8 -0.44 -6.35 21.95
N ALA A 9 -0.26 -7.48 21.24
CA ALA A 9 0.93 -8.30 21.35
C ALA A 9 2.20 -7.56 20.87
N LEU A 10 2.11 -6.85 19.74
CA LEU A 10 3.23 -6.04 19.23
C LEU A 10 3.57 -4.90 20.19
N PHE A 11 2.55 -4.19 20.69
CA PHE A 11 2.72 -3.12 21.66
C PHE A 11 3.48 -3.62 22.90
N LYS A 12 3.04 -4.75 23.48
CA LYS A 12 3.70 -5.42 24.60
C LYS A 12 5.16 -5.75 24.28
N LYS A 13 5.42 -6.31 23.09
CA LYS A 13 6.78 -6.66 22.66
C LYS A 13 7.70 -5.45 22.63
N ILE A 14 7.23 -4.33 22.06
CA ILE A 14 8.00 -3.07 21.98
C ILE A 14 8.22 -2.51 23.39
N ARG A 15 7.19 -2.45 24.23
CA ARG A 15 7.31 -1.98 25.61
C ARG A 15 8.37 -2.77 26.39
N LEU A 16 8.31 -4.10 26.32
CA LEU A 16 9.28 -4.96 27.01
C LEU A 16 10.70 -4.81 26.46
N SER A 17 10.86 -4.61 25.16
CA SER A 17 12.18 -4.37 24.58
C SER A 17 12.82 -3.08 25.08
N LYS A 18 12.00 -2.07 25.39
CA LYS A 18 12.42 -0.80 26.00
C LYS A 18 12.52 -0.88 27.55
N LYS A 19 12.25 -2.05 28.14
CA LYS A 19 12.30 -2.32 29.59
C LYS A 19 11.34 -1.44 30.42
N LEU A 20 10.21 -1.03 29.80
CA LEU A 20 9.21 -0.20 30.47
C LEU A 20 8.14 -1.08 31.15
N ALA A 21 7.74 -0.69 32.36
CA ALA A 21 6.61 -1.31 33.06
C ALA A 21 5.29 -0.74 32.51
N LEU A 22 4.18 -1.45 32.74
CA LEU A 22 2.85 -0.97 32.35
C LEU A 22 2.52 0.42 32.88
N LYS A 23 2.91 0.71 34.14
CA LYS A 23 2.70 2.02 34.78
C LYS A 23 3.43 3.16 34.08
N ASP A 24 4.60 2.88 33.50
CA ASP A 24 5.44 3.89 32.85
C ASP A 24 4.83 4.36 31.54
N VAL A 25 4.01 3.50 30.92
CA VAL A 25 3.40 3.76 29.60
C VAL A 25 1.92 4.16 29.72
N ALA A 26 1.20 3.67 30.75
CA ALA A 26 -0.21 3.99 30.93
C ALA A 26 -0.46 5.50 31.20
N GLY A 27 0.51 6.18 31.83
CA GLY A 27 0.37 7.57 32.25
C GLY A 27 -0.87 7.77 33.13
N ASP A 28 -1.37 9.00 33.17
CA ASP A 28 -2.59 9.36 33.90
C ASP A 28 -3.88 9.09 33.11
N TYR A 29 -3.75 8.65 31.85
CA TYR A 29 -4.86 8.54 30.88
C TYR A 29 -5.50 7.15 30.86
N LEU A 30 -4.78 6.11 31.29
CA LEU A 30 -5.23 4.72 31.23
C LEU A 30 -4.93 3.97 32.53
N SER A 31 -5.87 3.12 32.95
CA SER A 31 -5.58 2.20 34.04
C SER A 31 -4.61 1.09 33.61
N ILE A 32 -3.72 0.68 34.51
CA ILE A 32 -2.81 -0.45 34.28
C ILE A 32 -3.58 -1.73 33.88
N SER A 33 -4.75 -1.93 34.49
CA SER A 33 -5.63 -3.06 34.21
C SER A 33 -6.14 -3.02 32.75
N PHE A 34 -6.54 -1.84 32.26
CA PHE A 34 -6.99 -1.68 30.89
C PHE A 34 -5.85 -1.94 29.89
N LEU A 35 -4.68 -1.33 30.13
CA LEU A 35 -3.51 -1.53 29.27
C LEU A 35 -3.09 -3.01 29.22
N SER A 36 -3.12 -3.70 30.37
CA SER A 36 -2.85 -5.13 30.42
C SER A 36 -3.85 -5.97 29.59
N LYS A 37 -5.15 -5.59 29.60
CA LYS A 37 -6.17 -6.25 28.78
C LYS A 37 -5.93 -5.98 27.29
N PHE A 38 -5.60 -4.73 26.93
CA PHE A 38 -5.25 -4.39 25.55
C PHE A 38 -4.05 -5.22 25.05
N GLU A 39 -2.97 -5.32 25.84
CA GLU A 39 -1.80 -6.11 25.49
C GLU A 39 -2.09 -7.61 25.28
N ARG A 40 -3.15 -8.13 25.88
CA ARG A 40 -3.62 -9.51 25.67
C ARG A 40 -4.67 -9.63 24.57
N GLY A 41 -5.06 -8.51 23.95
CA GLY A 41 -6.10 -8.48 22.92
C GLY A 41 -7.52 -8.67 23.48
N GLU A 42 -7.73 -8.49 24.78
CA GLU A 42 -9.01 -8.64 25.48
C GLU A 42 -9.86 -7.36 25.50
N SER A 43 -9.30 -6.24 25.04
CA SER A 43 -10.02 -4.98 24.92
C SER A 43 -9.53 -4.17 23.73
N GLU A 44 -10.46 -3.48 23.07
CA GLU A 44 -10.16 -2.50 22.05
C GLU A 44 -9.69 -1.18 22.66
N ILE A 45 -8.97 -0.39 21.88
CA ILE A 45 -8.49 0.93 22.28
C ILE A 45 -8.89 1.96 21.21
N SER A 46 -9.30 3.16 21.62
CA SER A 46 -9.52 4.25 20.68
C SER A 46 -8.20 4.73 20.09
N LEU A 47 -8.23 5.21 18.83
CA LEU A 47 -7.04 5.71 18.15
C LEU A 47 -6.32 6.78 18.96
N SER A 48 -7.05 7.74 19.53
CA SER A 48 -6.45 8.81 20.35
C SER A 48 -5.69 8.29 21.57
N ARG A 49 -6.23 7.30 22.26
CA ARG A 49 -5.52 6.66 23.39
C ARG A 49 -4.33 5.83 22.92
N PHE A 50 -4.45 5.19 21.78
CA PHE A 50 -3.35 4.42 21.21
C PHE A 50 -2.18 5.32 20.81
N LEU A 51 -2.45 6.48 20.21
CA LEU A 51 -1.40 7.46 19.88
C LEU A 51 -0.67 7.97 21.11
N LEU A 52 -1.40 8.26 22.22
CA LEU A 52 -0.78 8.62 23.49
C LEU A 52 0.11 7.51 24.05
N LEU A 53 -0.31 6.25 23.93
CA LEU A 53 0.52 5.12 24.33
C LEU A 53 1.80 4.99 23.51
N LEU A 54 1.72 5.25 22.20
CA LEU A 54 2.90 5.24 21.32
C LEU A 54 3.85 6.40 21.67
N GLU A 55 3.33 7.59 21.96
CA GLU A 55 4.12 8.72 22.44
C GLU A 55 4.86 8.37 23.73
N ASN A 56 4.19 7.75 24.72
CA ASN A 56 4.81 7.30 25.97
C ASN A 56 5.85 6.17 25.76
N LEU A 57 5.79 5.46 24.62
CA LEU A 57 6.79 4.49 24.21
C LEU A 57 7.95 5.11 23.41
N ASP A 58 7.84 6.40 23.03
CA ASP A 58 8.75 7.02 22.07
C ASP A 58 8.86 6.18 20.77
N VAL A 59 7.69 5.94 20.15
CA VAL A 59 7.53 5.17 18.91
C VAL A 59 6.52 5.90 18.02
N SER A 60 6.88 6.18 16.78
CA SER A 60 5.93 6.79 15.83
C SER A 60 4.88 5.77 15.36
N ILE A 61 3.74 6.29 14.88
CA ILE A 61 2.70 5.43 14.31
C ILE A 61 3.21 4.72 13.05
N GLU A 62 4.06 5.37 12.26
CA GLU A 62 4.68 4.82 11.06
C GLU A 62 5.61 3.65 11.42
N GLU A 63 6.45 3.82 12.46
CA GLU A 63 7.33 2.77 12.96
C GLU A 63 6.52 1.56 13.46
N PHE A 64 5.52 1.82 14.30
CA PHE A 64 4.64 0.76 14.81
C PHE A 64 3.92 0.03 13.68
N TYR A 65 3.30 0.78 12.77
CA TYR A 65 2.60 0.22 11.63
C TYR A 65 3.56 -0.51 10.68
N GLY A 66 4.75 0.02 10.45
CA GLY A 66 5.79 -0.61 9.65
C GLY A 66 6.17 -1.99 10.19
N ILE A 67 6.30 -2.16 11.51
CA ILE A 67 6.57 -3.46 12.13
C ILE A 67 5.34 -4.38 12.01
N LEU A 68 4.14 -3.84 12.29
CA LEU A 68 2.88 -4.58 12.25
C LEU A 68 2.54 -5.04 10.83
N SER A 69 2.87 -4.24 9.82
CA SER A 69 2.55 -4.47 8.41
C SER A 69 3.66 -5.21 7.64
N LYS A 70 4.82 -5.47 8.23
CA LYS A 70 5.92 -6.20 7.56
C LYS A 70 5.51 -7.54 6.96
N GLU A 71 4.37 -8.08 7.40
CA GLU A 71 3.79 -9.32 6.85
C GLU A 71 2.53 -9.08 5.99
N LYS A 72 2.09 -7.82 5.83
CA LYS A 72 0.82 -7.50 5.14
C LYS A 72 1.05 -6.63 3.91
N THR A 73 1.77 -7.19 2.96
CA THR A 73 1.82 -6.66 1.58
C THR A 73 0.40 -6.57 1.02
N THR A 74 0.04 -5.46 0.40
CA THR A 74 -1.29 -5.31 -0.20
C THR A 74 -1.49 -6.31 -1.34
N TYR A 75 -2.75 -6.60 -1.65
CA TYR A 75 -3.08 -7.48 -2.77
C TYR A 75 -2.39 -7.04 -4.08
N THR A 76 -2.43 -5.75 -4.38
CA THR A 76 -1.79 -5.19 -5.59
C THR A 76 -0.26 -5.34 -5.56
N GLU A 77 0.38 -5.10 -4.43
CA GLU A 77 1.84 -5.26 -4.29
C GLU A 77 2.26 -6.72 -4.49
N LEU A 78 1.54 -7.67 -3.88
CA LEU A 78 1.78 -9.11 -4.10
C LEU A 78 1.56 -9.54 -5.56
N LEU A 79 0.57 -8.94 -6.21
CA LEU A 79 0.34 -9.17 -7.64
C LEU A 79 1.51 -8.62 -8.47
N LEU A 80 1.90 -7.38 -8.22
CA LEU A 80 2.97 -6.71 -8.97
C LEU A 80 4.34 -7.40 -8.77
N GLU A 81 4.63 -7.93 -7.59
CA GLU A 81 5.82 -8.75 -7.37
C GLU A 81 5.84 -9.96 -8.31
N ARG A 82 4.71 -10.67 -8.44
CA ARG A 82 4.60 -11.82 -9.36
C ARG A 82 4.66 -11.39 -10.82
N VAL A 83 4.02 -10.27 -11.16
CA VAL A 83 4.01 -9.69 -12.51
C VAL A 83 5.43 -9.27 -12.90
N SER A 84 6.15 -8.53 -12.06
CA SER A 84 7.53 -8.12 -12.30
C SER A 84 8.45 -9.32 -12.50
N LYS A 85 8.33 -10.34 -11.65
CA LYS A 85 9.11 -11.58 -11.81
C LYS A 85 8.85 -12.26 -13.16
N ALA A 86 7.58 -12.37 -13.57
CA ALA A 86 7.21 -12.95 -14.86
C ALA A 86 7.72 -12.08 -16.03
N TYR A 87 7.66 -10.77 -15.90
CA TYR A 87 8.17 -9.80 -16.87
C TYR A 87 9.68 -9.96 -17.11
N TYR A 88 10.49 -9.93 -16.04
CA TYR A 88 11.95 -10.11 -16.16
C TYR A 88 12.35 -11.48 -16.69
N GLN A 89 11.50 -12.48 -16.54
CA GLN A 89 11.68 -13.82 -17.13
C GLN A 89 11.13 -13.95 -18.53
N ASN A 90 10.60 -12.89 -19.17
CA ASN A 90 9.87 -12.92 -20.44
C ASN A 90 8.77 -13.99 -20.49
N ASN A 91 8.14 -14.27 -19.33
CA ASN A 91 7.10 -15.29 -19.22
C ASN A 91 5.72 -14.71 -19.58
N ILE A 92 5.49 -14.53 -20.90
CA ILE A 92 4.24 -14.01 -21.46
C ILE A 92 3.03 -14.84 -21.02
N LEU A 93 3.17 -16.17 -20.92
CA LEU A 93 2.07 -17.04 -20.51
C LEU A 93 1.61 -16.75 -19.07
N ALA A 94 2.57 -16.52 -18.14
CA ALA A 94 2.24 -16.14 -16.78
C ALA A 94 1.57 -14.76 -16.71
N LEU A 95 2.07 -13.77 -17.45
CA LEU A 95 1.47 -12.45 -17.53
C LEU A 95 0.03 -12.50 -18.07
N LYS A 96 -0.21 -13.22 -19.18
CA LYS A 96 -1.56 -13.43 -19.74
C LYS A 96 -2.49 -14.16 -18.75
N LYS A 97 -1.96 -15.10 -17.95
CA LYS A 97 -2.72 -15.76 -16.89
C LYS A 97 -3.15 -14.76 -15.81
N TYR A 98 -2.23 -13.93 -15.28
CA TYR A 98 -2.55 -12.92 -14.28
C TYR A 98 -3.56 -11.90 -14.81
N LEU A 99 -3.39 -11.45 -16.04
CA LEU A 99 -4.33 -10.56 -16.71
C LEU A 99 -5.74 -11.17 -16.76
N LYS A 100 -5.86 -12.43 -17.14
CA LYS A 100 -7.16 -13.14 -17.18
C LYS A 100 -7.80 -13.26 -15.80
N GLU A 101 -6.99 -13.53 -14.76
CA GLU A 101 -7.46 -13.61 -13.37
C GLU A 101 -8.00 -12.26 -12.88
N GLU A 102 -7.29 -11.15 -13.15
CA GLU A 102 -7.73 -9.82 -12.73
C GLU A 102 -8.96 -9.34 -13.53
N ASN A 103 -9.02 -9.59 -14.82
CA ASN A 103 -10.22 -9.33 -15.65
C ASN A 103 -11.45 -10.06 -15.09
N LYS A 104 -11.30 -11.33 -14.73
CA LYS A 104 -12.39 -12.10 -14.11
C LYS A 104 -12.85 -11.47 -12.80
N LYS A 105 -11.92 -11.11 -11.91
CA LYS A 105 -12.24 -10.45 -10.63
C LYS A 105 -12.94 -9.10 -10.83
N TYR A 106 -12.51 -8.34 -11.84
CA TYR A 106 -13.19 -7.10 -12.21
C TYR A 106 -14.62 -7.37 -12.65
N HIS A 107 -14.82 -8.31 -13.55
CA HIS A 107 -16.15 -8.69 -14.03
C HIS A 107 -17.08 -9.17 -12.90
N ASP A 108 -16.55 -9.98 -11.97
CA ASP A 108 -17.32 -10.56 -10.87
C ASP A 108 -17.66 -9.55 -9.77
N SER A 109 -16.84 -8.52 -9.54
CA SER A 109 -16.96 -7.59 -8.41
C SER A 109 -17.19 -6.13 -8.78
N ASN A 110 -16.96 -5.75 -10.03
CA ASN A 110 -16.94 -4.36 -10.53
C ASN A 110 -16.04 -3.40 -9.73
N LYS A 111 -15.02 -3.92 -9.03
CA LYS A 111 -14.08 -3.10 -8.27
C LYS A 111 -13.00 -2.53 -9.16
N LYS A 112 -12.89 -1.21 -9.23
CA LYS A 112 -11.88 -0.48 -10.02
C LYS A 112 -10.43 -0.92 -9.73
N LEU A 113 -10.16 -1.44 -8.51
CA LEU A 113 -8.87 -2.02 -8.15
C LEU A 113 -8.40 -3.05 -9.19
N PHE A 114 -9.27 -3.99 -9.55
CA PHE A 114 -8.92 -5.06 -10.50
C PHE A 114 -8.80 -4.54 -11.93
N LEU A 115 -9.60 -3.54 -12.31
CA LEU A 115 -9.45 -2.86 -13.60
C LEU A 115 -8.08 -2.17 -13.71
N TYR A 116 -7.64 -1.44 -12.70
CA TYR A 116 -6.32 -0.81 -12.70
C TYR A 116 -5.19 -1.85 -12.74
N ASN A 117 -5.35 -2.95 -12.01
CA ASN A 117 -4.40 -4.06 -12.08
C ASN A 117 -4.30 -4.65 -13.49
N THR A 118 -5.44 -4.80 -14.22
CA THR A 118 -5.41 -5.31 -15.62
C THR A 118 -4.63 -4.38 -16.52
N ILE A 119 -4.84 -3.06 -16.43
CA ILE A 119 -4.16 -2.07 -17.26
C ILE A 119 -2.65 -2.04 -16.97
N MET A 120 -2.25 -2.12 -15.68
CA MET A 120 -0.83 -2.24 -15.33
C MET A 120 -0.19 -3.50 -15.93
N ILE A 121 -0.87 -4.66 -15.90
CA ILE A 121 -0.34 -5.90 -16.50
C ILE A 121 -0.27 -5.78 -18.03
N GLU A 122 -1.27 -5.18 -18.69
CA GLU A 122 -1.26 -4.93 -20.12
C GLU A 122 -0.12 -3.99 -20.52
N SER A 123 0.20 -2.97 -19.69
CA SER A 123 1.35 -2.10 -19.90
C SER A 123 2.69 -2.86 -19.86
N PHE A 124 2.84 -3.86 -19.00
CA PHE A 124 4.02 -4.73 -19.02
C PHE A 124 4.04 -5.64 -20.27
N LEU A 125 2.88 -6.17 -20.66
CA LEU A 125 2.78 -7.01 -21.85
C LEU A 125 3.12 -6.22 -23.11
N SER A 126 2.65 -4.99 -23.26
CA SER A 126 2.88 -4.15 -24.44
C SER A 126 4.37 -3.94 -24.71
N THR A 127 5.19 -3.83 -23.67
CA THR A 127 6.65 -3.68 -23.83
C THR A 127 7.37 -4.94 -24.33
N ILE A 128 6.73 -6.13 -24.22
CA ILE A 128 7.31 -7.41 -24.65
C ILE A 128 6.73 -7.83 -26.00
N THR A 129 5.42 -7.61 -26.21
CA THR A 129 4.70 -8.09 -27.39
C THR A 129 4.62 -7.07 -28.51
N GLU A 130 5.01 -5.81 -28.22
CA GLU A 130 4.84 -4.67 -29.14
C GLU A 130 3.36 -4.41 -29.52
N GLU A 131 2.41 -4.97 -28.76
CA GLU A 131 0.98 -4.73 -28.91
C GLU A 131 0.59 -3.53 -28.07
N ASP A 132 -0.07 -2.53 -28.64
CA ASP A 132 -0.53 -1.35 -27.91
C ASP A 132 -1.62 -1.69 -26.90
N VAL A 133 -1.63 -0.97 -25.77
CA VAL A 133 -2.74 -1.02 -24.83
C VAL A 133 -3.89 -0.17 -25.38
N ASP A 134 -5.11 -0.65 -25.21
CA ASP A 134 -6.34 0.04 -25.64
C ASP A 134 -6.40 1.47 -25.07
N ASP A 135 -6.57 2.47 -25.95
CA ASP A 135 -6.63 3.89 -25.60
C ASP A 135 -7.73 4.21 -24.58
N ASP A 136 -8.88 3.53 -24.63
CA ASP A 136 -9.95 3.72 -23.66
C ASP A 136 -9.53 3.28 -22.25
N LYS A 137 -8.71 2.23 -22.15
CA LYS A 137 -8.14 1.78 -20.88
C LYS A 137 -7.10 2.77 -20.33
N ILE A 138 -6.23 3.27 -21.21
CA ILE A 138 -5.26 4.30 -20.84
C ILE A 138 -5.99 5.55 -20.35
N LYS A 139 -7.04 5.96 -21.06
CA LYS A 139 -7.88 7.08 -20.64
C LYS A 139 -8.50 6.88 -19.25
N ILE A 140 -9.00 5.69 -18.93
CA ILE A 140 -9.54 5.39 -17.58
C ILE A 140 -8.52 5.65 -16.47
N ILE A 141 -7.27 5.25 -16.66
CA ILE A 141 -6.19 5.47 -15.67
C ILE A 141 -5.79 6.95 -15.63
N THR A 142 -5.60 7.58 -16.79
CA THR A 142 -5.18 8.99 -16.84
C THR A 142 -6.25 9.91 -16.31
N ASP A 143 -7.53 9.71 -16.64
CA ASP A 143 -8.63 10.46 -16.07
C ASP A 143 -8.67 10.31 -14.53
N TYR A 144 -8.54 9.08 -14.02
CA TYR A 144 -8.45 8.84 -12.57
C TYR A 144 -7.30 9.63 -11.92
N LEU A 145 -6.10 9.56 -12.49
CA LEU A 145 -4.94 10.27 -11.96
C LEU A 145 -5.07 11.80 -12.06
N PHE A 146 -5.78 12.30 -13.10
CA PHE A 146 -6.08 13.73 -13.22
C PHE A 146 -7.12 14.20 -12.22
N ASP A 147 -8.09 13.38 -11.85
CA ASP A 147 -9.18 13.75 -10.94
C ASP A 147 -8.73 13.79 -9.47
N ILE A 148 -7.71 13.02 -9.07
CA ILE A 148 -7.23 12.98 -7.69
C ILE A 148 -6.38 14.21 -7.37
N GLU A 149 -6.79 15.00 -6.38
CA GLU A 149 -6.07 16.21 -5.96
C GLU A 149 -4.78 15.94 -5.20
N GLN A 150 -4.78 14.92 -4.35
CA GLN A 150 -3.62 14.52 -3.55
C GLN A 150 -3.30 13.05 -3.80
N TRP A 151 -2.11 12.81 -4.34
CA TRP A 151 -1.65 11.46 -4.61
C TRP A 151 -1.06 10.81 -3.36
N GLY A 152 -1.47 9.57 -3.14
CA GLY A 152 -0.85 8.68 -2.18
C GLY A 152 -0.02 7.59 -2.86
N LYS A 153 0.43 6.62 -2.06
CA LYS A 153 1.19 5.47 -2.54
C LYS A 153 0.49 4.72 -3.69
N ARG A 154 -0.84 4.64 -3.65
CA ARG A 154 -1.62 3.92 -4.66
C ARG A 154 -1.51 4.56 -6.05
N GLU A 155 -1.68 5.87 -6.14
CA GLU A 155 -1.62 6.62 -7.40
C GLU A 155 -0.24 6.51 -8.02
N LEU A 156 0.81 6.52 -7.21
CA LEU A 156 2.18 6.35 -7.64
C LEU A 156 2.47 4.93 -8.16
N ILE A 157 1.92 3.91 -7.49
CA ILE A 157 1.98 2.52 -7.98
C ILE A 157 1.28 2.40 -9.33
N ILE A 158 0.08 2.98 -9.48
CA ILE A 158 -0.67 2.95 -10.74
C ILE A 158 0.11 3.67 -11.84
N LEU A 159 0.57 4.91 -11.60
CA LEU A 159 1.36 5.64 -12.59
C LEU A 159 2.61 4.86 -12.99
N GLY A 160 3.45 4.49 -12.00
CA GLY A 160 4.74 3.83 -12.24
C GLY A 160 4.62 2.55 -13.08
N ASN A 161 3.58 1.75 -12.83
CA ASN A 161 3.36 0.49 -13.55
C ASN A 161 2.56 0.64 -14.86
N SER A 162 2.04 1.83 -15.16
CA SER A 162 1.34 2.12 -16.42
C SER A 162 2.13 3.05 -17.34
N MET A 163 3.27 3.60 -16.89
CA MET A 163 4.10 4.51 -17.69
C MET A 163 4.39 4.02 -19.12
N PRO A 164 4.72 2.75 -19.35
CA PRO A 164 5.04 2.29 -20.71
C PRO A 164 3.91 2.51 -21.72
N ALA A 165 2.67 2.51 -21.25
CA ALA A 165 1.48 2.66 -22.10
C ALA A 165 0.97 4.11 -22.20
N ILE A 166 1.49 5.03 -21.39
CA ILE A 166 1.05 6.44 -21.36
C ILE A 166 1.96 7.28 -22.23
N SER A 167 1.38 8.18 -23.04
CA SER A 167 2.15 9.08 -23.89
C SER A 167 3.07 10.01 -23.06
N SER A 168 4.25 10.35 -23.63
CA SER A 168 5.21 11.26 -22.98
C SER A 168 4.61 12.62 -22.62
N GLU A 169 3.69 13.12 -23.45
CA GLU A 169 2.99 14.38 -23.20
C GLU A 169 2.10 14.28 -21.95
N THR A 170 1.28 13.22 -21.87
CA THR A 170 0.42 12.95 -20.71
C THR A 170 1.24 12.73 -19.45
N LEU A 171 2.35 11.98 -19.52
CA LEU A 171 3.26 11.79 -18.39
C LEU A 171 3.84 13.13 -17.88
N MET A 172 4.20 14.03 -18.80
CA MET A 172 4.70 15.35 -18.41
C MET A 172 3.63 16.18 -17.68
N TYR A 173 2.35 16.10 -18.09
CA TYR A 173 1.26 16.79 -17.39
C TYR A 173 1.00 16.17 -16.02
N LEU A 174 0.92 14.84 -15.93
CA LEU A 174 0.71 14.12 -14.67
C LEU A 174 1.85 14.38 -13.68
N SER A 175 3.10 14.43 -14.16
CA SER A 175 4.25 14.73 -13.31
C SER A 175 4.15 16.14 -12.72
N LYS A 176 3.78 17.15 -13.46
CA LYS A 176 3.59 18.51 -12.96
C LYS A 176 2.50 18.62 -11.90
N LYS A 177 1.47 17.77 -11.97
CA LYS A 177 0.37 17.72 -11.00
C LYS A 177 0.75 16.98 -9.73
N SER A 178 1.54 15.91 -9.82
CA SER A 178 1.84 15.02 -8.71
C SER A 178 2.90 15.56 -7.74
N PHE A 179 3.68 16.55 -8.17
CA PHE A 179 4.88 16.93 -7.46
C PHE A 179 4.71 18.21 -6.63
N THR A 180 4.44 18.02 -5.35
CA THR A 180 5.30 18.67 -4.37
C THR A 180 6.61 17.87 -4.38
N GLU A 181 7.74 18.50 -4.73
CA GLU A 181 9.07 17.87 -4.91
C GLU A 181 9.48 16.90 -3.81
N GLN A 182 8.93 17.04 -2.63
CA GLN A 182 9.25 16.27 -1.43
C GLN A 182 8.76 14.80 -1.48
N LEU A 183 7.58 14.56 -2.02
CA LEU A 183 6.99 13.21 -2.05
C LEU A 183 7.68 12.32 -3.11
N PHE A 184 8.13 12.92 -4.22
CA PHE A 184 8.86 12.17 -5.25
C PHE A 184 10.23 11.71 -4.76
N LEU A 185 10.96 12.56 -4.06
CA LEU A 185 12.28 12.22 -3.51
C LEU A 185 12.19 11.14 -2.43
N GLU A 186 11.13 11.15 -1.60
CA GLU A 186 10.91 10.12 -0.58
C GLU A 186 10.64 8.74 -1.20
N ILE A 187 9.93 8.69 -2.33
CA ILE A 187 9.56 7.43 -2.99
C ILE A 187 10.72 6.88 -3.83
N MET A 188 11.44 7.74 -4.53
CA MET A 188 12.63 7.33 -5.30
C MET A 188 13.76 6.80 -4.41
N ASN A 189 13.81 7.22 -3.13
CA ASN A 189 14.76 6.70 -2.16
C ASN A 189 14.35 5.36 -1.51
N GLN A 190 13.12 4.87 -1.78
CA GLN A 190 12.59 3.60 -1.26
C GLN A 190 12.55 2.46 -2.31
N ILE A 191 12.89 2.76 -3.57
CA ILE A 191 13.02 1.81 -4.68
C ILE A 191 14.49 1.46 -4.90
#